data_b0c9bc685b170391fe5aa5982fe55784
#
_entry.id   b0c9bc685b170391fe5aa5982fe55784
#
_cell.length_a   1.000
_cell.length_b   1.000
_cell.length_c   1.000
_cell.angle_alpha   90.00
_cell.angle_beta   90.00
_cell.angle_gamma   90.00
#
_symmetry.space_group_name_H-M   'P 1'
#
loop_
_entity.id
_entity.type
_entity.pdbx_description
1 polymer ?
#
loop_
_entity_poly.entity_id
_entity_poly.type
_entity_poly.pdbx_seq_one_letter_code
_entity_poly.pdbx_strand_id
1 'polypeptide(L)'
;MIKDSGDRTEFETGAKRDMHAGKGRMDLLPWYGIMEVSKHCEEGALKYGEHNVDKGIPLHSLLDSAARHLAKYMVGMDDENHLRAACWNLLWALNQRETHPELDDRFAVKIEEDEKKNYQFLCPNCEATIIKENGQLCDGVLWRVGVPDEKLELKCNYCNHSVIVSIKDIVDERIEGKHS
;
A
#
# COMPACT_ATOMS: atom_id res chain seq x y z
N MET A 1 -9.73 -13.22 28.91
CA MET A 1 -11.07 -13.28 28.29
C MET A 1 -10.88 -13.27 26.79
N ILE A 2 -11.45 -14.27 26.06
CA ILE A 2 -11.36 -14.35 24.60
C ILE A 2 -12.25 -13.24 24.01
N LYS A 3 -11.70 -12.40 23.11
CA LYS A 3 -12.50 -11.36 22.43
C LYS A 3 -13.50 -12.01 21.47
N ASP A 4 -14.76 -11.62 21.56
CA ASP A 4 -15.83 -12.05 20.67
C ASP A 4 -15.81 -11.17 19.40
N SER A 5 -15.80 -11.77 18.21
CA SER A 5 -15.89 -11.06 16.93
C SER A 5 -17.32 -10.79 16.49
N GLY A 6 -18.31 -11.29 17.22
CA GLY A 6 -19.75 -11.15 16.96
C GLY A 6 -20.29 -12.17 15.95
N ASP A 7 -19.66 -12.30 14.80
CA ASP A 7 -20.08 -13.22 13.74
C ASP A 7 -19.45 -14.62 13.90
N ARG A 8 -20.24 -15.66 13.62
CA ARG A 8 -19.84 -17.06 13.80
C ARG A 8 -20.13 -17.90 12.57
N THR A 9 -19.22 -18.83 12.31
CA THR A 9 -19.46 -19.94 11.38
C THR A 9 -20.05 -21.09 12.19
N GLU A 10 -21.18 -21.66 11.75
CA GLU A 10 -21.78 -22.88 12.27
C GLU A 10 -21.50 -24.03 11.32
N PHE A 11 -21.01 -25.15 11.87
CA PHE A 11 -20.69 -26.35 11.11
C PHE A 11 -21.87 -27.32 11.13
N GLU A 12 -21.94 -28.24 10.16
CA GLU A 12 -22.98 -29.28 10.08
C GLU A 12 -23.10 -30.13 11.37
N THR A 13 -22.03 -30.22 12.15
CA THR A 13 -21.98 -30.88 13.45
C THR A 13 -22.62 -30.09 14.57
N GLY A 14 -23.09 -28.86 14.30
CA GLY A 14 -23.59 -27.91 15.30
C GLY A 14 -22.49 -27.16 16.08
N ALA A 15 -21.22 -27.41 15.83
CA ALA A 15 -20.14 -26.68 16.44
C ALA A 15 -20.08 -25.25 15.85
N LYS A 16 -19.71 -24.26 16.69
CA LYS A 16 -19.62 -22.85 16.31
C LYS A 16 -18.21 -22.32 16.53
N ARG A 17 -17.77 -21.44 15.63
CA ARG A 17 -16.48 -20.78 15.73
C ARG A 17 -16.55 -19.37 15.11
N ASP A 18 -15.68 -18.48 15.57
CA ASP A 18 -15.53 -17.15 14.98
C ASP A 18 -15.25 -17.22 13.48
N MET A 19 -15.76 -16.26 12.72
CA MET A 19 -15.56 -16.19 11.27
C MET A 19 -14.07 -16.23 10.89
N HIS A 20 -13.80 -16.89 9.77
CA HIS A 20 -12.45 -16.97 9.18
C HIS A 20 -12.07 -15.75 8.34
N ALA A 21 -13.04 -14.94 7.92
CA ALA A 21 -12.83 -13.80 7.06
C ALA A 21 -11.79 -12.82 7.66
N GLY A 22 -10.80 -12.43 6.87
CA GLY A 22 -9.74 -11.51 7.28
C GLY A 22 -8.61 -12.08 8.13
N LYS A 23 -8.67 -13.36 8.56
CA LYS A 23 -7.64 -14.00 9.40
C LYS A 23 -6.55 -14.71 8.60
N GLY A 24 -6.62 -14.68 7.27
CA GLY A 24 -5.73 -15.45 6.39
C GLY A 24 -6.07 -16.94 6.35
N ARG A 25 -5.53 -17.64 5.38
CA ARG A 25 -5.75 -19.08 5.11
C ARG A 25 -4.41 -19.80 5.18
N MET A 26 -4.00 -20.18 6.40
CA MET A 26 -2.75 -20.90 6.65
C MET A 26 -2.71 -22.27 5.94
N ASP A 27 -3.88 -22.90 5.74
CA ASP A 27 -4.03 -24.16 5.04
C ASP A 27 -3.71 -24.09 3.53
N LEU A 28 -3.71 -22.88 2.94
CA LEU A 28 -3.35 -22.66 1.53
C LEU A 28 -1.87 -22.32 1.32
N LEU A 29 -1.07 -22.26 2.39
CA LEU A 29 0.36 -21.99 2.26
C LEU A 29 1.11 -23.18 1.62
N PRO A 30 2.13 -22.90 0.79
CA PRO A 30 3.00 -23.94 0.21
C PRO A 30 3.98 -24.45 1.26
N TRP A 31 3.54 -25.39 2.09
CA TRP A 31 4.28 -25.88 3.27
C TRP A 31 5.68 -26.37 2.97
N TYR A 32 5.92 -27.01 1.81
CA TYR A 32 7.29 -27.40 1.42
C TYR A 32 8.21 -26.17 1.26
N GLY A 33 7.72 -25.08 0.67
CA GLY A 33 8.48 -23.84 0.55
C GLY A 33 8.76 -23.20 1.91
N ILE A 34 7.78 -23.22 2.82
CA ILE A 34 7.95 -22.71 4.20
C ILE A 34 9.00 -23.54 4.96
N MET A 35 8.99 -24.88 4.82
CA MET A 35 10.02 -25.74 5.42
C MET A 35 11.41 -25.47 4.85
N GLU A 36 11.54 -25.18 3.57
CA GLU A 36 12.83 -24.77 3.00
C GLU A 36 13.33 -23.45 3.57
N VAL A 37 12.44 -22.45 3.72
CA VAL A 37 12.81 -21.17 4.35
C VAL A 37 13.24 -21.38 5.81
N SER A 38 12.59 -22.29 6.57
CA SER A 38 12.98 -22.59 7.95
C SER A 38 14.40 -23.16 8.09
N LYS A 39 14.86 -23.95 7.11
CA LYS A 39 16.26 -24.42 7.07
C LYS A 39 17.25 -23.26 6.92
N HIS A 40 16.89 -22.22 6.16
CA HIS A 40 17.72 -21.03 6.06
C HIS A 40 17.78 -20.24 7.39
N CYS A 41 16.69 -20.25 8.17
CA CYS A 41 16.71 -19.73 9.53
C CYS A 41 17.70 -20.48 10.42
N GLU A 42 17.74 -21.81 10.35
CA GLU A 42 18.68 -22.65 11.10
C GLU A 42 20.14 -22.33 10.72
N GLU A 43 20.46 -22.27 9.43
CA GLU A 43 21.78 -21.88 8.93
C GLU A 43 22.19 -20.48 9.42
N GLY A 44 21.26 -19.54 9.39
CA GLY A 44 21.46 -18.16 9.89
C GLY A 44 21.71 -18.13 11.39
N ALA A 45 20.97 -18.93 12.17
CA ALA A 45 21.14 -19.01 13.63
C ALA A 45 22.52 -19.55 14.01
N LEU A 46 23.01 -20.55 13.28
CA LEU A 46 24.36 -21.09 13.49
C LEU A 46 25.46 -20.06 13.22
N LYS A 47 25.23 -19.15 12.26
CA LYS A 47 26.23 -18.16 11.82
C LYS A 47 26.20 -16.87 12.66
N TYR A 48 25.02 -16.37 13.01
CA TYR A 48 24.82 -15.05 13.59
C TYR A 48 24.20 -15.07 14.99
N GLY A 49 23.80 -16.24 15.46
CA GLY A 49 23.04 -16.45 16.70
C GLY A 49 21.53 -16.42 16.47
N GLU A 50 20.82 -17.06 17.38
CA GLU A 50 19.35 -17.08 17.37
C GLU A 50 18.79 -15.68 17.50
N HIS A 51 17.67 -15.42 16.85
CA HIS A 51 16.96 -14.14 16.91
C HIS A 51 17.79 -12.90 16.47
N ASN A 52 18.88 -13.11 15.73
CA ASN A 52 19.69 -11.99 15.27
C ASN A 52 18.91 -11.03 14.37
N VAL A 53 18.08 -11.55 13.49
CA VAL A 53 17.26 -10.76 12.55
C VAL A 53 16.15 -9.97 13.24
N ASP A 54 15.68 -10.43 14.41
CA ASP A 54 14.64 -9.75 15.20
C ASP A 54 15.11 -8.40 15.78
N LYS A 55 16.42 -8.15 15.77
CA LYS A 55 17.01 -6.86 16.16
C LYS A 55 16.72 -5.74 15.16
N GLY A 56 16.20 -6.10 13.99
CA GLY A 56 15.93 -5.18 12.89
C GLY A 56 17.06 -5.13 11.86
N ILE A 57 16.69 -5.22 10.59
CA ILE A 57 17.57 -5.04 9.43
C ILE A 57 16.89 -4.01 8.51
N PRO A 58 17.62 -2.98 8.04
CA PRO A 58 17.07 -2.02 7.09
C PRO A 58 16.42 -2.70 5.89
N LEU A 59 15.24 -2.23 5.49
CA LEU A 59 14.41 -2.93 4.52
C LEU A 59 15.09 -3.03 3.15
N HIS A 60 15.83 -1.98 2.74
CA HIS A 60 16.60 -2.00 1.49
C HIS A 60 17.62 -3.15 1.46
N SER A 61 18.27 -3.46 2.61
CA SER A 61 19.29 -4.51 2.68
C SER A 61 18.68 -5.90 2.45
N LEU A 62 17.50 -6.16 2.99
CA LEU A 62 16.75 -7.40 2.75
C LEU A 62 16.33 -7.51 1.28
N LEU A 63 15.76 -6.43 0.72
CA LEU A 63 15.30 -6.41 -0.67
C LEU A 63 16.45 -6.55 -1.67
N ASP A 64 17.56 -5.87 -1.44
CA ASP A 64 18.75 -5.97 -2.28
C ASP A 64 19.35 -7.39 -2.22
N SER A 65 19.42 -7.99 -1.05
CA SER A 65 19.86 -9.38 -0.88
C SER A 65 18.92 -10.35 -1.60
N ALA A 66 17.59 -10.18 -1.48
CA ALA A 66 16.62 -10.99 -2.20
C ALA A 66 16.82 -10.91 -3.72
N ALA A 67 17.01 -9.70 -4.26
CA ALA A 67 17.22 -9.46 -5.68
C ALA A 67 18.51 -10.13 -6.17
N ARG A 68 19.63 -10.02 -5.43
CA ARG A 68 20.90 -10.71 -5.78
C ARG A 68 20.74 -12.22 -5.81
N HIS A 69 20.11 -12.82 -4.80
CA HIS A 69 19.89 -14.27 -4.77
C HIS A 69 18.96 -14.73 -5.89
N LEU A 70 17.92 -13.98 -6.20
CA LEU A 70 17.04 -14.28 -7.34
C LEU A 70 17.81 -14.22 -8.66
N ALA A 71 18.64 -13.20 -8.88
CA ALA A 71 19.48 -13.06 -10.07
C ALA A 71 20.45 -14.25 -10.21
N LYS A 72 21.15 -14.63 -9.14
CA LYS A 72 22.05 -15.79 -9.11
C LYS A 72 21.32 -17.10 -9.46
N TYR A 73 20.13 -17.31 -8.91
CA TYR A 73 19.29 -18.45 -9.25
C TYR A 73 18.93 -18.48 -10.74
N MET A 74 18.54 -17.33 -11.30
CA MET A 74 18.14 -17.21 -12.71
C MET A 74 19.28 -17.50 -13.69
N VAL A 75 20.53 -17.22 -13.32
CA VAL A 75 21.70 -17.54 -14.14
C VAL A 75 22.30 -18.93 -13.85
N GLY A 76 21.65 -19.73 -13.00
CA GLY A 76 22.02 -21.11 -12.72
C GLY A 76 23.19 -21.29 -11.77
N MET A 77 23.48 -20.32 -10.90
CA MET A 77 24.45 -20.48 -9.82
C MET A 77 23.89 -21.42 -8.74
N ASP A 78 24.73 -22.32 -8.22
CA ASP A 78 24.37 -23.37 -7.26
C ASP A 78 25.34 -23.48 -6.06
N ASP A 79 26.15 -22.44 -5.82
CA ASP A 79 27.05 -22.33 -4.67
C ASP A 79 26.31 -22.30 -3.33
N GLU A 80 25.03 -21.95 -3.33
CA GLU A 80 24.09 -22.03 -2.21
C GLU A 80 22.64 -22.16 -2.72
N ASN A 81 21.67 -22.41 -1.83
CA ASN A 81 20.26 -22.43 -2.24
C ASN A 81 19.72 -21.01 -2.39
N HIS A 82 20.03 -20.37 -3.52
CA HIS A 82 19.67 -18.98 -3.80
C HIS A 82 18.17 -18.73 -3.78
N LEU A 83 17.34 -19.66 -4.28
CA LEU A 83 15.89 -19.47 -4.26
C LEU A 83 15.36 -19.41 -2.83
N ARG A 84 15.86 -20.31 -1.96
CA ARG A 84 15.53 -20.34 -0.53
C ARG A 84 15.96 -19.04 0.17
N ALA A 85 17.18 -18.58 -0.10
CA ALA A 85 17.71 -17.34 0.45
C ALA A 85 16.91 -16.10 -0.01
N ALA A 86 16.50 -16.06 -1.28
CA ALA A 86 15.63 -15.00 -1.79
C ALA A 86 14.27 -14.97 -1.07
N CYS A 87 13.63 -16.15 -0.92
CA CYS A 87 12.36 -16.27 -0.20
C CYS A 87 12.49 -15.86 1.27
N TRP A 88 13.57 -16.25 1.94
CA TRP A 88 13.85 -15.88 3.32
C TRP A 88 13.93 -14.36 3.48
N ASN A 89 14.71 -13.69 2.63
CA ASN A 89 14.84 -12.24 2.67
C ASN A 89 13.51 -11.51 2.43
N LEU A 90 12.68 -11.99 1.49
CA LEU A 90 11.36 -11.39 1.21
C LEU A 90 10.38 -11.62 2.38
N LEU A 91 10.39 -12.80 2.99
CA LEU A 91 9.54 -13.09 4.14
C LEU A 91 9.91 -12.20 5.34
N TRP A 92 11.22 -12.02 5.59
CA TRP A 92 11.68 -11.11 6.62
C TRP A 92 11.42 -9.65 6.30
N ALA A 93 11.48 -9.25 5.02
CA ALA A 93 11.07 -7.90 4.64
C ALA A 93 9.59 -7.63 4.94
N LEU A 94 8.69 -8.60 4.73
CA LEU A 94 7.28 -8.50 5.14
C LEU A 94 7.14 -8.37 6.66
N ASN A 95 7.87 -9.19 7.42
CA ASN A 95 7.84 -9.15 8.88
C ASN A 95 8.37 -7.82 9.44
N GLN A 96 9.49 -7.33 8.92
CA GLN A 96 10.14 -6.08 9.36
C GLN A 96 9.24 -4.85 9.15
N ARG A 97 8.44 -4.81 8.11
CA ARG A 97 7.48 -3.73 7.89
C ARG A 97 6.47 -3.59 9.03
N GLU A 98 6.13 -4.68 9.69
CA GLU A 98 5.18 -4.68 10.81
C GLU A 98 5.88 -4.49 12.16
N THR A 99 7.07 -5.08 12.32
CA THR A 99 7.78 -5.10 13.61
C THR A 99 8.75 -3.93 13.79
N HIS A 100 9.29 -3.41 12.69
CA HIS A 100 10.29 -2.33 12.64
C HIS A 100 9.99 -1.32 11.52
N PRO A 101 8.83 -0.65 11.54
CA PRO A 101 8.46 0.30 10.48
C PRO A 101 9.45 1.46 10.35
N GLU A 102 10.18 1.80 11.40
CA GLU A 102 11.23 2.83 11.41
C GLU A 102 12.44 2.48 10.54
N LEU A 103 12.61 1.19 10.18
CA LEU A 103 13.68 0.71 9.31
C LEU A 103 13.27 0.63 7.83
N ASP A 104 12.10 1.15 7.47
CA ASP A 104 11.70 1.25 6.07
C ASP A 104 12.42 2.40 5.37
N ASP A 105 13.62 2.07 4.90
CA ASP A 105 14.51 2.99 4.21
C ASP A 105 14.55 2.74 2.69
N ARG A 106 13.51 2.07 2.17
CA ARG A 106 13.40 1.86 0.73
C ARG A 106 13.50 3.19 0.02
N PHE A 107 14.14 3.18 -1.15
CA PHE A 107 14.00 4.26 -2.10
C PHE A 107 12.53 4.28 -2.57
N ALA A 108 11.65 4.74 -1.67
CA ALA A 108 10.38 5.24 -2.09
C ALA A 108 10.75 6.39 -3.05
N VAL A 109 10.35 6.29 -4.31
CA VAL A 109 9.93 7.52 -4.96
C VAL A 109 8.98 8.11 -3.90
N LYS A 110 9.48 9.07 -3.11
CA LYS A 110 8.63 10.05 -2.51
C LYS A 110 7.94 10.65 -3.73
N ILE A 111 6.80 10.07 -4.09
CA ILE A 111 5.72 10.91 -4.52
C ILE A 111 5.70 11.84 -3.32
N GLU A 112 6.35 13.01 -3.47
CA GLU A 112 6.03 14.12 -2.64
C GLU A 112 4.51 14.01 -2.66
N GLU A 113 3.90 13.59 -1.53
CA GLU A 113 2.57 14.08 -1.26
C GLU A 113 2.83 15.56 -1.44
N ASP A 114 2.57 16.04 -2.66
CA ASP A 114 2.50 17.46 -2.96
C ASP A 114 1.77 17.96 -1.74
N GLU A 115 2.53 18.63 -0.85
CA GLU A 115 1.97 19.19 0.40
C GLU A 115 0.62 19.62 -0.04
N LYS A 116 -0.47 18.96 0.47
CA LYS A 116 -1.83 19.23 0.01
C LYS A 116 -1.90 20.75 0.07
N LYS A 117 -1.51 21.37 -1.05
CA LYS A 117 -1.47 22.80 -1.14
C LYS A 117 -2.89 23.10 -0.84
N ASN A 118 -3.15 23.73 0.28
CA ASN A 118 -4.45 24.28 0.63
C ASN A 118 -4.86 25.19 -0.52
N TYR A 119 -5.40 24.58 -1.58
CA TYR A 119 -5.63 25.22 -2.85
C TYR A 119 -7.06 25.72 -2.83
N GLN A 120 -7.24 26.87 -2.13
CA GLN A 120 -8.46 27.61 -2.26
C GLN A 120 -8.47 28.28 -3.64
N PHE A 121 -9.40 27.87 -4.50
CA PHE A 121 -9.56 28.51 -5.81
C PHE A 121 -10.76 29.46 -5.78
N LEU A 122 -10.49 30.74 -6.06
CA LEU A 122 -11.49 31.77 -6.12
C LEU A 122 -11.91 32.02 -7.58
N CYS A 123 -13.17 32.35 -7.79
CA CYS A 123 -13.67 32.76 -9.08
C CYS A 123 -12.99 34.07 -9.53
N PRO A 124 -12.32 34.12 -10.68
CA PRO A 124 -11.60 35.31 -11.12
C PRO A 124 -12.53 36.48 -11.46
N ASN A 125 -13.83 36.23 -11.57
CA ASN A 125 -14.82 37.28 -11.91
C ASN A 125 -15.55 37.89 -10.70
N CYS A 126 -15.77 37.10 -9.62
CA CYS A 126 -16.54 37.58 -8.46
C CYS A 126 -15.91 37.21 -7.10
N GLU A 127 -14.70 36.63 -7.12
CA GLU A 127 -13.93 36.23 -5.94
C GLU A 127 -14.61 35.20 -5.01
N ALA A 128 -15.77 34.65 -5.41
CA ALA A 128 -16.41 33.59 -4.65
C ALA A 128 -15.56 32.31 -4.69
N THR A 129 -15.51 31.61 -3.57
CA THR A 129 -14.78 30.32 -3.48
C THR A 129 -15.45 29.28 -4.38
N ILE A 130 -14.69 28.68 -5.28
CA ILE A 130 -15.12 27.57 -6.14
C ILE A 130 -14.60 26.24 -5.59
N ILE A 131 -13.34 26.20 -5.17
CA ILE A 131 -12.70 25.04 -4.55
C ILE A 131 -12.29 25.45 -3.13
N LYS A 132 -12.68 24.63 -2.14
CA LYS A 132 -12.31 24.81 -0.72
C LYS A 132 -10.83 24.46 -0.52
N GLU A 133 -10.23 24.89 0.58
CA GLU A 133 -8.84 24.60 0.95
C GLU A 133 -8.51 23.08 0.94
N ASN A 134 -9.49 22.23 1.23
CA ASN A 134 -9.33 20.78 1.20
C ASN A 134 -9.48 20.16 -0.21
N GLY A 135 -9.55 20.95 -1.26
CA GLY A 135 -9.72 20.50 -2.64
C GLY A 135 -11.14 20.13 -3.06
N GLN A 136 -12.14 20.21 -2.17
CA GLN A 136 -13.53 19.94 -2.51
C GLN A 136 -14.20 21.12 -3.22
N LEU A 137 -15.07 20.79 -4.19
CA LEU A 137 -15.90 21.79 -4.85
C LEU A 137 -16.96 22.35 -3.88
N CYS A 138 -17.21 23.64 -3.95
CA CYS A 138 -18.32 24.27 -3.24
C CYS A 138 -19.68 23.76 -3.75
N ASP A 139 -20.69 23.82 -2.90
CA ASP A 139 -22.04 23.40 -3.27
C ASP A 139 -22.60 24.29 -4.40
N GLY A 140 -23.25 23.66 -5.38
CA GLY A 140 -23.82 24.33 -6.53
C GLY A 140 -22.83 24.68 -7.64
N VAL A 141 -21.54 24.40 -7.49
CA VAL A 141 -20.57 24.50 -8.59
C VAL A 141 -20.87 23.40 -9.59
N LEU A 142 -21.17 23.77 -10.84
CA LEU A 142 -21.35 22.84 -11.94
C LEU A 142 -19.99 22.51 -12.57
N TRP A 143 -19.82 21.26 -12.99
CA TRP A 143 -18.59 20.80 -13.61
C TRP A 143 -18.86 19.89 -14.81
N ARG A 144 -17.93 19.86 -15.74
CA ARG A 144 -18.01 19.03 -16.94
C ARG A 144 -16.62 18.47 -17.28
N VAL A 145 -16.56 17.14 -17.48
CA VAL A 145 -15.41 16.46 -18.08
C VAL A 145 -15.58 16.50 -19.60
N GLY A 146 -14.58 16.88 -20.35
CA GLY A 146 -14.69 16.90 -21.82
C GLY A 146 -13.66 17.82 -22.47
N VAL A 147 -12.68 18.27 -21.68
CA VAL A 147 -11.54 19.04 -22.18
C VAL A 147 -10.36 18.07 -22.31
N PRO A 148 -9.59 18.07 -23.41
CA PRO A 148 -8.38 17.24 -23.50
C PRO A 148 -7.45 17.51 -22.31
N ASP A 149 -6.66 16.50 -21.92
CA ASP A 149 -5.58 16.62 -20.93
C ASP A 149 -5.97 16.78 -19.47
N GLU A 150 -6.81 15.89 -18.94
CA GLU A 150 -7.09 15.82 -17.49
C GLU A 150 -7.53 17.16 -16.87
N LYS A 151 -8.35 17.93 -17.59
CA LYS A 151 -8.89 19.21 -17.16
C LYS A 151 -10.40 19.14 -16.94
N LEU A 152 -10.88 19.99 -16.02
CA LEU A 152 -12.29 20.18 -15.75
C LEU A 152 -12.68 21.63 -16.06
N GLU A 153 -13.82 21.81 -16.68
CA GLU A 153 -14.49 23.11 -16.73
C GLU A 153 -15.41 23.23 -15.51
N LEU A 154 -15.14 24.19 -14.65
CA LEU A 154 -15.96 24.52 -13.50
C LEU A 154 -16.76 25.79 -13.78
N LYS A 155 -18.03 25.80 -13.40
CA LYS A 155 -18.90 26.96 -13.52
C LYS A 155 -19.25 27.50 -12.15
N CYS A 156 -18.88 28.76 -11.90
CA CYS A 156 -19.17 29.46 -10.65
C CYS A 156 -20.67 29.49 -10.38
N ASN A 157 -21.09 29.10 -9.19
CA ASN A 157 -22.48 29.09 -8.77
C ASN A 157 -23.08 30.50 -8.50
N TYR A 158 -22.24 31.53 -8.40
CA TYR A 158 -22.68 32.90 -8.13
C TYR A 158 -22.80 33.74 -9.40
N CYS A 159 -21.79 33.72 -10.27
CA CYS A 159 -21.75 34.60 -11.44
C CYS A 159 -21.79 33.85 -12.78
N ASN A 160 -21.89 32.53 -12.77
CA ASN A 160 -21.89 31.68 -13.96
C ASN A 160 -20.61 31.75 -14.83
N HIS A 161 -19.54 32.37 -14.34
CA HIS A 161 -18.27 32.41 -15.05
C HIS A 161 -17.65 30.97 -15.10
N SER A 162 -17.13 30.58 -16.27
CA SER A 162 -16.48 29.28 -16.45
C SER A 162 -14.97 29.42 -16.33
N VAL A 163 -14.34 28.48 -15.62
CA VAL A 163 -12.88 28.36 -15.49
C VAL A 163 -12.44 26.94 -15.80
N ILE A 164 -11.24 26.78 -16.31
CA ILE A 164 -10.64 25.46 -16.61
C ILE A 164 -9.54 25.22 -15.59
N VAL A 165 -9.64 24.10 -14.87
CA VAL A 165 -8.69 23.69 -13.83
C VAL A 165 -8.17 22.29 -14.11
N SER A 166 -7.02 21.92 -13.55
CA SER A 166 -6.50 20.56 -13.62
C SER A 166 -7.26 19.64 -12.67
N ILE A 167 -7.56 18.40 -13.10
CA ILE A 167 -8.20 17.38 -12.23
C ILE A 167 -7.31 17.06 -11.03
N LYS A 168 -5.99 17.15 -11.16
CA LYS A 168 -5.02 16.86 -10.09
C LYS A 168 -5.15 17.78 -8.89
N ASP A 169 -5.75 18.96 -9.09
CA ASP A 169 -5.90 19.96 -8.04
C ASP A 169 -7.23 19.82 -7.29
N ILE A 170 -8.06 18.81 -7.63
CA ILE A 170 -9.40 18.64 -7.09
C ILE A 170 -9.54 17.27 -6.45
N VAL A 171 -9.87 17.26 -5.16
CA VAL A 171 -10.23 16.06 -4.40
C VAL A 171 -11.74 16.11 -4.12
N ASP A 172 -12.54 15.52 -4.99
CA ASP A 172 -14.00 15.51 -4.83
C ASP A 172 -14.58 14.17 -5.30
N GLU A 173 -15.21 13.41 -4.39
CA GLU A 173 -15.79 12.09 -4.64
C GLU A 173 -16.80 12.07 -5.80
N ARG A 174 -17.43 13.21 -6.11
CA ARG A 174 -18.35 13.36 -7.25
C ARG A 174 -17.64 13.22 -8.60
N ILE A 175 -16.33 13.41 -8.62
CA ILE A 175 -15.47 13.38 -9.81
C ILE A 175 -14.74 12.03 -9.91
N GLU A 176 -14.28 11.49 -8.79
CA GLU A 176 -13.49 10.24 -8.73
C GLU A 176 -14.23 9.00 -9.25
N GLY A 177 -15.55 8.95 -9.12
CA GLY A 177 -16.38 7.79 -9.55
C GLY A 177 -16.65 7.69 -11.05
N LYS A 178 -16.12 8.57 -11.91
CA LYS A 178 -16.41 8.61 -13.36
C LYS A 178 -15.23 8.28 -14.28
N HIS A 179 -14.09 7.89 -13.70
CA HIS A 179 -12.90 7.47 -14.45
C HIS A 179 -12.65 5.95 -14.39
N SER A 180 -13.67 5.12 -14.03
CA SER A 180 -13.63 3.66 -14.04
C SER A 180 -14.25 3.08 -15.30
#